data_4b11574e52509502f6548136dab65faa
#
_entry.id   4b11574e52509502f6548136dab65faa
#
_cell.length_a   1.000
_cell.length_b   1.000
_cell.length_c   1.000
_cell.angle_alpha   90.00
_cell.angle_beta   90.00
_cell.angle_gamma   90.00
#
_symmetry.space_group_name_H-M   'P 1'
#
loop_
_entity.id
_entity.type
_entity.pdbx_description
1 polymer ?
#
loop_
_entity_poly.entity_id
_entity_poly.type
_entity_poly.pdbx_seq_one_letter_code
_entity_poly.pdbx_strand_id
1 'polypeptide(L)'
;MKTLTFIVGIAAAASATLGHAQSMFRGDAAHSGIYAGKGPREFHRVKWSFATGGRIVSSPVTQDGVIFFGSDDGYVYAVDAANGRQVWRRGTKGPVSATPAIDHGVLYIGSFDGKFYALDARTGAPKWKFSNAGERQFEAKGIHGWQPKSQTIPDPFDIYLSSPVVVNGTVYFGSGDGNLYALDANSGEQRWKFATGDVVHASPAYADGVVYVGSWDSYFYAIDAASGKERWRFHGGEDPLIHNQIGFQSSPSVANGVVYTGCRDSNLYAIDAATGKEKWRFNNNASWVITSPAVTQGKVFFATSDSALYHVLDAATGKSVLQQEDKAYMFSSPAIAGDVVYIGVTNGTLEARDVASGTLLWDFQTEASKQNAGWVLTADRKFNNSLLFRSGSQWQGPAIDATNRMLRVGSIFSSPLVAGGVVYFGGNDGNLYAIE
;
A
#
# COMPACT_ATOMS: atom_id res chain seq x y z
N MET A 1 65.60 19.67 -23.56
CA MET A 1 64.38 20.08 -22.89
C MET A 1 63.41 18.89 -22.94
N LYS A 2 63.21 18.21 -21.80
CA LYS A 2 62.27 17.08 -21.66
C LYS A 2 61.01 17.64 -21.01
N THR A 3 59.91 17.59 -21.73
CA THR A 3 58.59 18.02 -21.30
C THR A 3 57.98 16.92 -20.43
N LEU A 4 57.76 17.20 -19.17
CA LEU A 4 57.08 16.31 -18.24
C LEU A 4 55.55 16.56 -18.33
N THR A 5 54.81 15.55 -18.83
CA THR A 5 53.35 15.60 -18.86
C THR A 5 52.82 15.03 -17.51
N PHE A 6 52.20 15.89 -16.70
CA PHE A 6 51.48 15.47 -15.53
C PHE A 6 50.09 14.91 -15.92
N ILE A 7 49.88 13.64 -15.73
CA ILE A 7 48.55 13.02 -15.80
C ILE A 7 47.91 13.21 -14.42
N VAL A 8 46.93 14.10 -14.33
CA VAL A 8 46.06 14.23 -13.15
C VAL A 8 45.01 13.12 -13.22
N GLY A 9 45.23 12.08 -12.47
CA GLY A 9 44.23 11.03 -12.25
C GLY A 9 43.07 11.57 -11.40
N ILE A 10 41.91 11.76 -11.99
CA ILE A 10 40.66 12.03 -11.28
C ILE A 10 40.25 10.70 -10.66
N ALA A 11 40.51 10.53 -9.36
CA ALA A 11 39.91 9.43 -8.58
C ALA A 11 38.42 9.75 -8.45
N ALA A 12 37.60 9.03 -9.20
CA ALA A 12 36.15 8.99 -8.96
C ALA A 12 35.94 8.34 -7.57
N ALA A 13 35.66 9.17 -6.56
CA ALA A 13 35.17 8.69 -5.30
C ALA A 13 33.83 7.98 -5.60
N ALA A 14 33.81 6.66 -5.57
CA ALA A 14 32.61 5.87 -5.48
C ALA A 14 31.96 6.27 -4.16
N SER A 15 30.97 7.17 -4.21
CA SER A 15 30.04 7.39 -3.11
C SER A 15 29.38 6.04 -2.86
N ALA A 16 29.78 5.36 -1.79
CA ALA A 16 28.99 4.28 -1.23
C ALA A 16 27.60 4.88 -0.98
N THR A 17 26.64 4.56 -1.81
CA THR A 17 25.23 4.79 -1.54
C THR A 17 24.94 4.00 -0.28
N LEU A 18 24.97 4.71 0.86
CA LEU A 18 24.33 4.27 2.10
C LEU A 18 22.96 3.81 1.65
N GLY A 19 22.64 2.53 1.88
CA GLY A 19 21.40 1.92 1.44
C GLY A 19 20.25 2.86 1.78
N HIS A 20 19.50 3.28 0.75
CA HIS A 20 18.36 4.15 0.94
C HIS A 20 17.47 3.44 1.93
N ALA A 21 17.23 4.09 3.06
CA ALA A 21 16.33 3.59 4.08
C ALA A 21 15.00 3.30 3.37
N GLN A 22 14.48 2.09 3.50
CA GLN A 22 13.16 1.69 2.99
C GLN A 22 12.13 2.28 3.96
N SER A 23 12.11 3.60 4.00
CA SER A 23 11.57 4.42 5.08
C SER A 23 10.20 5.00 4.79
N MET A 24 9.57 4.56 3.69
CA MET A 24 8.21 4.99 3.34
C MET A 24 7.47 3.87 2.58
N PHE A 25 6.17 4.06 2.42
CA PHE A 25 5.30 3.12 1.71
C PHE A 25 5.89 2.75 0.33
N ARG A 26 5.92 1.44 0.01
CA ARG A 26 6.45 0.90 -1.25
C ARG A 26 7.94 1.16 -1.50
N GLY A 27 8.69 1.52 -0.46
CA GLY A 27 10.15 1.62 -0.46
C GLY A 27 10.71 2.99 -0.83
N ASP A 28 10.04 3.78 -1.67
CA ASP A 28 10.49 5.09 -2.14
C ASP A 28 9.35 6.05 -2.45
N ALA A 29 9.67 7.32 -2.74
CA ALA A 29 8.68 8.35 -2.99
C ALA A 29 7.85 8.13 -4.27
N ALA A 30 8.36 7.40 -5.24
CA ALA A 30 7.67 7.05 -6.49
C ALA A 30 6.83 5.77 -6.35
N HIS A 31 6.86 5.11 -5.20
CA HIS A 31 6.17 3.87 -4.87
C HIS A 31 6.54 2.72 -5.83
N SER A 32 7.81 2.55 -6.12
CA SER A 32 8.28 1.53 -7.08
C SER A 32 7.89 0.10 -6.67
N GLY A 33 7.79 -0.18 -5.36
CA GLY A 33 7.60 -1.53 -4.82
C GLY A 33 8.81 -2.43 -4.98
N ILE A 34 9.98 -1.83 -5.25
CA ILE A 34 11.24 -2.51 -5.46
C ILE A 34 12.14 -2.30 -4.25
N TYR A 35 12.62 -3.38 -3.68
CA TYR A 35 13.45 -3.37 -2.49
C TYR A 35 14.89 -3.78 -2.81
N ALA A 36 15.84 -3.09 -2.21
CA ALA A 36 17.26 -3.37 -2.42
C ALA A 36 17.66 -4.72 -1.79
N GLY A 37 18.53 -5.45 -2.50
CA GLY A 37 19.02 -6.76 -2.05
C GLY A 37 18.15 -7.92 -2.54
N LYS A 38 18.28 -9.04 -1.84
CA LYS A 38 17.51 -10.27 -2.11
C LYS A 38 16.66 -10.61 -0.90
N GLY A 39 15.43 -11.04 -1.14
CA GLY A 39 14.61 -11.70 -0.14
C GLY A 39 14.77 -13.22 -0.17
N PRO A 40 14.17 -13.96 0.79
CA PRO A 40 14.27 -15.40 0.86
C PRO A 40 13.55 -16.06 -0.33
N ARG A 41 14.33 -16.78 -1.15
CA ARG A 41 13.80 -17.56 -2.27
C ARG A 41 13.23 -18.91 -1.81
N GLU A 42 13.65 -19.36 -0.63
CA GLU A 42 13.15 -20.54 0.06
C GLU A 42 12.64 -20.13 1.45
N PHE A 43 11.58 -20.76 1.90
CA PHE A 43 11.08 -20.55 3.26
C PHE A 43 11.95 -21.36 4.23
N HIS A 44 12.61 -20.67 5.16
CA HIS A 44 13.40 -21.35 6.18
C HIS A 44 12.63 -21.41 7.52
N ARG A 45 12.17 -20.26 8.00
CA ARG A 45 11.43 -20.17 9.27
C ARG A 45 10.77 -18.80 9.47
N VAL A 46 9.87 -18.76 10.44
CA VAL A 46 9.49 -17.49 11.10
C VAL A 46 10.65 -17.10 12.02
N LYS A 47 11.32 -16.00 11.71
CA LYS A 47 12.40 -15.46 12.52
C LYS A 47 11.88 -14.99 13.87
N TRP A 48 10.79 -14.23 13.84
CA TRP A 48 10.00 -13.80 14.99
C TRP A 48 8.61 -13.33 14.55
N SER A 49 7.69 -13.25 15.51
CA SER A 49 6.43 -12.54 15.38
C SER A 49 6.24 -11.62 16.57
N PHE A 50 5.53 -10.50 16.35
CA PHE A 50 5.22 -9.50 17.36
C PHE A 50 3.70 -9.25 17.37
N ALA A 51 3.04 -9.49 18.51
CA ALA A 51 1.60 -9.34 18.66
C ALA A 51 1.22 -7.92 19.11
N THR A 52 0.16 -7.37 18.49
CA THR A 52 -0.53 -6.13 18.87
C THR A 52 -1.94 -6.43 19.36
N GLY A 53 -2.66 -5.40 19.83
CA GLY A 53 -4.05 -5.53 20.26
C GLY A 53 -5.09 -5.40 19.13
N GLY A 54 -4.68 -5.16 17.89
CA GLY A 54 -5.56 -4.93 16.75
C GLY A 54 -4.97 -5.46 15.44
N ARG A 55 -5.71 -5.36 14.36
CA ARG A 55 -5.24 -5.72 13.02
C ARG A 55 -4.05 -4.85 12.62
N ILE A 56 -3.16 -5.40 11.79
CA ILE A 56 -2.06 -4.66 11.19
C ILE A 56 -2.30 -4.58 9.69
N VAL A 57 -3.02 -3.52 9.27
CA VAL A 57 -3.25 -3.15 7.87
C VAL A 57 -2.08 -2.32 7.34
N SER A 58 -1.48 -1.52 8.20
CA SER A 58 -0.26 -0.74 7.93
C SER A 58 0.85 -1.63 7.35
N SER A 59 1.52 -1.16 6.31
CA SER A 59 2.73 -1.81 5.83
C SER A 59 3.93 -1.41 6.69
N PRO A 60 4.85 -2.33 7.00
CA PRO A 60 6.04 -1.98 7.76
C PRO A 60 7.03 -1.18 6.91
N VAL A 61 7.78 -0.29 7.56
CA VAL A 61 8.96 0.39 7.00
C VAL A 61 10.15 0.19 7.94
N THR A 62 11.36 0.44 7.44
CA THR A 62 12.56 0.22 8.25
C THR A 62 13.55 1.38 8.15
N GLN A 63 14.17 1.69 9.28
CA GLN A 63 15.34 2.54 9.36
C GLN A 63 16.24 2.08 10.52
N ASP A 64 17.55 2.03 10.28
CA ASP A 64 18.57 1.76 11.32
C ASP A 64 18.32 0.48 12.14
N GLY A 65 17.83 -0.59 11.50
CA GLY A 65 17.56 -1.86 12.16
C GLY A 65 16.29 -1.89 13.01
N VAL A 66 15.42 -0.90 12.87
CA VAL A 66 14.11 -0.83 13.53
C VAL A 66 13.00 -0.93 12.48
N ILE A 67 11.96 -1.69 12.76
CA ILE A 67 10.74 -1.80 11.96
C ILE A 67 9.65 -0.94 12.61
N PHE A 68 9.00 -0.11 11.78
CA PHE A 68 7.92 0.79 12.22
C PHE A 68 6.64 0.48 11.48
N PHE A 69 5.51 0.51 12.19
CA PHE A 69 4.19 0.24 11.64
C PHE A 69 3.08 0.78 12.54
N GLY A 70 1.89 0.91 11.99
CA GLY A 70 0.66 1.23 12.72
C GLY A 70 -0.18 -0.02 12.99
N SER A 71 -1.07 0.05 13.97
CA SER A 71 -2.06 -1.00 14.26
C SER A 71 -3.44 -0.40 14.56
N ASP A 72 -4.48 -1.18 14.26
CA ASP A 72 -5.86 -0.79 14.54
C ASP A 72 -6.19 -0.73 16.04
N ASP A 73 -5.25 -1.14 16.92
CA ASP A 73 -5.34 -0.93 18.36
C ASP A 73 -5.05 0.53 18.80
N GLY A 74 -4.78 1.40 17.82
CA GLY A 74 -4.52 2.82 18.03
C GLY A 74 -3.08 3.15 18.41
N TYR A 75 -2.14 2.25 18.15
CA TYR A 75 -0.72 2.51 18.42
C TYR A 75 0.12 2.51 17.15
N VAL A 76 1.15 3.35 17.18
CA VAL A 76 2.34 3.28 16.32
C VAL A 76 3.40 2.51 17.09
N TYR A 77 4.03 1.56 16.44
CA TYR A 77 5.04 0.67 17.02
C TYR A 77 6.40 0.84 16.36
N ALA A 78 7.44 0.67 17.15
CA ALA A 78 8.82 0.44 16.71
C ALA A 78 9.31 -0.85 17.35
N VAL A 79 9.82 -1.78 16.54
CA VAL A 79 10.35 -3.07 16.98
C VAL A 79 11.74 -3.31 16.40
N ASP A 80 12.60 -3.95 17.14
CA ASP A 80 13.94 -4.33 16.71
C ASP A 80 13.87 -5.39 15.62
N ALA A 81 14.45 -5.11 14.46
CA ALA A 81 14.40 -5.99 13.28
C ALA A 81 15.12 -7.34 13.49
N ALA A 82 16.09 -7.41 14.40
CA ALA A 82 16.85 -8.62 14.63
C ALA A 82 16.07 -9.65 15.46
N ASN A 83 15.27 -9.19 16.45
CA ASN A 83 14.68 -10.06 17.46
C ASN A 83 13.18 -9.82 17.74
N GLY A 84 12.53 -8.84 17.10
CA GLY A 84 11.11 -8.52 17.26
C GLY A 84 10.75 -7.89 18.61
N ARG A 85 11.72 -7.43 19.41
CA ARG A 85 11.42 -6.78 20.70
C ARG A 85 10.92 -5.35 20.47
N GLN A 86 9.91 -4.95 21.25
CA GLN A 86 9.41 -3.58 21.22
C GLN A 86 10.50 -2.60 21.68
N VAL A 87 10.82 -1.64 20.82
CA VAL A 87 11.67 -0.49 21.16
C VAL A 87 10.83 0.57 21.85
N TRP A 88 9.72 0.95 21.21
CA TRP A 88 8.72 1.86 21.78
C TRP A 88 7.35 1.64 21.11
N ARG A 89 6.30 2.18 21.73
CA ARG A 89 4.98 2.37 21.13
C ARG A 89 4.42 3.73 21.52
N ARG A 90 3.61 4.32 20.63
CA ARG A 90 2.94 5.60 20.87
C ARG A 90 1.46 5.47 20.53
N GLY A 91 0.57 5.77 21.48
CA GLY A 91 -0.86 5.77 21.31
C GLY A 91 -1.38 7.01 20.56
N THR A 92 -2.37 6.80 19.73
CA THR A 92 -3.29 7.76 19.13
C THR A 92 -4.68 7.57 19.74
N LYS A 93 -5.72 8.24 19.21
CA LYS A 93 -7.11 8.07 19.68
C LYS A 93 -7.99 7.29 18.69
N GLY A 94 -7.42 6.76 17.63
CA GLY A 94 -8.10 5.98 16.59
C GLY A 94 -7.16 4.95 15.97
N PRO A 95 -7.67 4.02 15.15
CA PRO A 95 -6.87 3.07 14.39
C PRO A 95 -5.77 3.74 13.57
N VAL A 96 -4.64 3.04 13.40
CA VAL A 96 -3.50 3.51 12.63
C VAL A 96 -3.24 2.53 11.49
N SER A 97 -3.99 2.68 10.40
CA SER A 97 -3.88 1.82 9.21
C SER A 97 -2.91 2.37 8.16
N ALA A 98 -2.45 3.63 8.31
CA ALA A 98 -1.43 4.23 7.44
C ALA A 98 -0.07 3.55 7.62
N THR A 99 0.72 3.48 6.55
CA THR A 99 2.14 3.15 6.63
C THR A 99 2.92 4.40 7.03
N PRO A 100 3.86 4.32 7.99
CA PRO A 100 4.68 5.47 8.34
C PRO A 100 5.65 5.87 7.22
N ALA A 101 6.05 7.15 7.18
CA ALA A 101 7.25 7.58 6.46
C ALA A 101 8.27 8.10 7.47
N ILE A 102 9.55 7.88 7.19
CA ILE A 102 10.63 8.33 8.07
C ILE A 102 11.62 9.14 7.25
N ASP A 103 11.89 10.34 7.69
CA ASP A 103 12.90 11.22 7.10
C ASP A 103 13.67 11.95 8.19
N HIS A 104 15.02 11.97 8.09
CA HIS A 104 15.91 12.63 9.05
C HIS A 104 15.60 12.32 10.53
N GLY A 105 15.25 11.04 10.83
CA GLY A 105 14.94 10.58 12.19
C GLY A 105 13.58 11.03 12.73
N VAL A 106 12.69 11.52 11.87
CA VAL A 106 11.30 11.85 12.20
C VAL A 106 10.36 10.88 11.49
N LEU A 107 9.46 10.27 12.24
CA LEU A 107 8.42 9.41 11.76
C LEU A 107 7.12 10.22 11.57
N TYR A 108 6.49 10.12 10.41
CA TYR A 108 5.25 10.79 10.02
C TYR A 108 4.16 9.76 9.77
N ILE A 109 2.95 9.96 10.33
CA ILE A 109 1.86 8.99 10.21
C ILE A 109 0.49 9.61 10.49
N GLY A 110 -0.53 9.18 9.73
CA GLY A 110 -1.93 9.52 9.96
C GLY A 110 -2.64 8.51 10.86
N SER A 111 -3.72 8.94 11.52
CA SER A 111 -4.61 8.10 12.32
C SER A 111 -6.07 8.44 12.03
N PHE A 112 -6.96 7.46 12.15
CA PHE A 112 -8.42 7.66 12.06
C PHE A 112 -8.99 8.58 13.16
N ASP A 113 -8.17 9.07 14.10
CA ASP A 113 -8.57 10.11 15.04
C ASP A 113 -8.58 11.54 14.42
N GLY A 114 -8.36 11.66 13.10
CA GLY A 114 -8.33 12.92 12.37
C GLY A 114 -7.07 13.72 12.64
N LYS A 115 -5.98 13.04 13.01
CA LYS A 115 -4.69 13.70 13.25
C LYS A 115 -3.58 13.05 12.47
N PHE A 116 -2.64 13.91 12.09
CA PHE A 116 -1.38 13.54 11.51
C PHE A 116 -0.26 13.85 12.52
N TYR A 117 0.62 12.89 12.74
CA TYR A 117 1.64 12.93 13.80
C TYR A 117 3.04 12.94 13.21
N ALA A 118 3.93 13.75 13.82
CA ALA A 118 5.36 13.62 13.67
C ALA A 118 5.98 13.20 15.01
N LEU A 119 6.71 12.10 14.98
CA LEU A 119 7.32 11.51 16.16
C LEU A 119 8.84 11.42 15.96
N ASP A 120 9.61 11.53 17.02
CA ASP A 120 11.01 11.14 16.99
C ASP A 120 11.12 9.63 16.74
N ALA A 121 11.76 9.23 15.65
CA ALA A 121 11.80 7.83 15.24
C ALA A 121 12.53 6.92 16.24
N ARG A 122 13.51 7.45 16.98
CA ARG A 122 14.28 6.69 17.96
C ARG A 122 13.53 6.46 19.27
N THR A 123 12.70 7.42 19.70
CA THR A 123 12.07 7.41 21.04
C THR A 123 10.55 7.34 21.04
N GLY A 124 9.89 7.59 19.89
CA GLY A 124 8.44 7.78 19.81
C GLY A 124 7.93 9.06 20.46
N ALA A 125 8.81 10.00 20.86
CA ALA A 125 8.40 11.27 21.44
C ALA A 125 7.71 12.15 20.39
N PRO A 126 6.58 12.82 20.73
CA PRO A 126 5.90 13.70 19.78
C PRO A 126 6.75 14.94 19.49
N LYS A 127 6.89 15.29 18.22
CA LYS A 127 7.49 16.54 17.75
C LYS A 127 6.41 17.58 17.47
N TRP A 128 5.45 17.23 16.63
CA TRP A 128 4.28 18.04 16.33
C TRP A 128 3.10 17.14 15.91
N LYS A 129 1.93 17.73 15.85
CA LYS A 129 0.72 17.11 15.30
C LYS A 129 -0.08 18.14 14.51
N PHE A 130 -0.70 17.69 13.43
CA PHE A 130 -1.64 18.46 12.63
C PHE A 130 -3.04 17.84 12.78
N SER A 131 -4.09 18.66 12.77
CA SER A 131 -5.49 18.20 12.78
C SER A 131 -6.12 18.54 11.44
N ASN A 132 -6.62 17.53 10.72
CA ASN A 132 -7.47 17.73 9.54
C ASN A 132 -8.92 18.00 9.96
N ALA A 133 -9.85 18.05 9.01
CA ALA A 133 -11.28 18.28 9.29
C ALA A 133 -12.02 17.00 9.74
N GLY A 134 -11.32 15.90 9.95
CA GLY A 134 -11.82 14.60 10.38
C GLY A 134 -11.61 13.52 9.33
N GLU A 135 -11.28 12.30 9.79
CA GLU A 135 -11.20 11.14 8.92
C GLU A 135 -12.58 10.48 8.82
N ARG A 136 -13.03 10.23 7.60
CA ARG A 136 -14.23 9.45 7.31
C ARG A 136 -13.88 8.37 6.28
N GLN A 137 -14.61 7.26 6.32
CA GLN A 137 -14.58 6.28 5.25
C GLN A 137 -15.41 6.77 4.06
N PHE A 138 -15.10 6.25 2.88
CA PHE A 138 -15.91 6.48 1.69
C PHE A 138 -17.32 5.91 1.88
N GLU A 139 -18.32 6.66 1.43
CA GLU A 139 -19.73 6.28 1.47
C GLU A 139 -20.37 6.51 0.09
N ALA A 140 -20.99 5.48 -0.46
CA ALA A 140 -21.74 5.60 -1.71
C ALA A 140 -23.14 5.00 -1.59
N LYS A 141 -24.08 5.55 -2.37
CA LYS A 141 -25.46 5.01 -2.45
C LYS A 141 -25.46 3.69 -3.19
N GLY A 142 -26.08 2.68 -2.57
CA GLY A 142 -26.25 1.36 -3.17
C GLY A 142 -24.94 0.62 -3.45
N ILE A 143 -23.86 0.97 -2.74
CA ILE A 143 -22.56 0.30 -2.89
C ILE A 143 -22.70 -1.21 -2.64
N HIS A 144 -21.96 -2.04 -3.37
CA HIS A 144 -22.04 -3.51 -3.31
C HIS A 144 -23.46 -4.08 -3.51
N GLY A 145 -24.31 -3.41 -4.27
CA GLY A 145 -25.69 -3.84 -4.47
C GLY A 145 -26.61 -3.64 -3.26
N TRP A 146 -26.22 -2.81 -2.33
CA TRP A 146 -26.95 -2.50 -1.10
C TRP A 146 -28.38 -1.99 -1.35
N GLN A 147 -29.33 -2.43 -0.52
CA GLN A 147 -30.72 -2.04 -0.64
C GLN A 147 -31.23 -1.39 0.66
N PRO A 148 -32.06 -0.34 0.59
CA PRO A 148 -32.48 0.38 -0.62
C PRO A 148 -31.32 1.12 -1.28
N LYS A 149 -31.31 1.25 -2.61
CA LYS A 149 -30.24 1.94 -3.36
C LYS A 149 -30.02 3.41 -2.93
N SER A 150 -30.95 4.00 -2.21
CA SER A 150 -30.84 5.35 -1.67
C SER A 150 -30.03 5.43 -0.37
N GLN A 151 -29.78 4.30 0.30
CA GLN A 151 -29.03 4.24 1.55
C GLN A 151 -27.54 4.31 1.27
N THR A 152 -26.84 5.14 2.03
CA THR A 152 -25.37 5.18 2.10
C THR A 152 -24.88 4.40 3.31
N ILE A 153 -23.73 3.77 3.17
CA ILE A 153 -22.99 3.14 4.27
C ILE A 153 -21.50 3.37 4.07
N PRO A 154 -20.68 3.37 5.13
CA PRO A 154 -19.24 3.30 5.00
C PRO A 154 -18.84 2.04 4.22
N ASP A 155 -17.95 2.20 3.25
CA ASP A 155 -17.43 1.07 2.49
C ASP A 155 -16.58 0.18 3.39
N PRO A 156 -16.93 -1.11 3.58
CA PRO A 156 -16.20 -2.02 4.47
C PRO A 156 -14.78 -2.34 3.98
N PHE A 157 -14.45 -2.00 2.71
CA PHE A 157 -13.11 -2.16 2.14
C PHE A 157 -12.30 -0.86 2.10
N ASP A 158 -12.86 0.27 2.54
CA ASP A 158 -12.12 1.50 2.76
C ASP A 158 -11.48 1.50 4.16
N ILE A 159 -10.54 0.58 4.34
CA ILE A 159 -9.84 0.31 5.62
C ILE A 159 -8.45 0.92 5.68
N TYR A 160 -7.96 1.43 4.56
CA TYR A 160 -6.65 2.07 4.48
C TYR A 160 -6.75 3.55 4.82
N LEU A 161 -5.69 4.10 5.40
CA LEU A 161 -5.42 5.52 5.41
C LEU A 161 -4.30 5.84 4.43
N SER A 162 -4.33 7.05 3.88
CA SER A 162 -3.25 7.55 3.05
C SER A 162 -1.92 7.53 3.82
N SER A 163 -0.93 6.84 3.26
CA SER A 163 0.42 6.81 3.79
C SER A 163 1.19 8.03 3.28
N PRO A 164 1.95 8.74 4.13
CA PRO A 164 2.66 9.94 3.71
C PRO A 164 3.86 9.63 2.81
N VAL A 165 4.17 10.57 1.93
CA VAL A 165 5.46 10.69 1.26
C VAL A 165 6.18 11.95 1.75
N VAL A 166 7.48 11.84 2.02
CA VAL A 166 8.29 12.96 2.51
C VAL A 166 9.41 13.24 1.52
N VAL A 167 9.42 14.46 0.97
CA VAL A 167 10.43 14.88 0.00
C VAL A 167 10.79 16.35 0.22
N ASN A 168 12.08 16.67 0.24
CA ASN A 168 12.59 18.04 0.33
C ASN A 168 11.97 18.86 1.49
N GLY A 169 11.82 18.23 2.67
CA GLY A 169 11.27 18.87 3.86
C GLY A 169 9.76 19.17 3.77
N THR A 170 9.04 18.49 2.89
CA THR A 170 7.57 18.55 2.79
C THR A 170 6.98 17.16 2.94
N VAL A 171 5.94 17.04 3.77
CA VAL A 171 5.14 15.83 3.94
C VAL A 171 3.85 15.99 3.15
N TYR A 172 3.57 15.04 2.26
CA TYR A 172 2.32 14.99 1.49
C TYR A 172 1.49 13.78 1.94
N PHE A 173 0.20 13.96 2.18
CA PHE A 173 -0.73 12.88 2.52
C PHE A 173 -2.16 13.25 2.16
N GLY A 174 -2.96 12.25 1.82
CA GLY A 174 -4.40 12.38 1.63
C GLY A 174 -5.15 12.21 2.95
N SER A 175 -6.41 12.62 2.97
CA SER A 175 -7.28 12.54 4.15
C SER A 175 -8.72 12.19 3.78
N GLY A 176 -9.42 11.55 4.71
CA GLY A 176 -10.84 11.28 4.63
C GLY A 176 -11.73 12.52 4.59
N ASP A 177 -11.17 13.70 4.86
CA ASP A 177 -11.88 14.97 4.70
C ASP A 177 -11.93 15.47 3.23
N GLY A 178 -11.37 14.70 2.29
CA GLY A 178 -11.37 15.02 0.86
C GLY A 178 -10.23 15.93 0.41
N ASN A 179 -9.19 16.11 1.22
CA ASN A 179 -8.06 16.96 0.86
C ASN A 179 -6.75 16.15 0.73
N LEU A 180 -5.91 16.59 -0.20
CA LEU A 180 -4.47 16.30 -0.19
C LEU A 180 -3.77 17.45 0.53
N TYR A 181 -2.94 17.15 1.51
CA TYR A 181 -2.19 18.12 2.30
C TYR A 181 -0.71 18.10 1.99
N ALA A 182 -0.07 19.27 2.07
CA ALA A 182 1.36 19.44 2.13
C ALA A 182 1.73 20.22 3.39
N LEU A 183 2.49 19.59 4.27
CA LEU A 183 2.95 20.20 5.52
C LEU A 183 4.46 20.40 5.50
N ASP A 184 4.94 21.43 6.20
CA ASP A 184 6.34 21.55 6.54
C ASP A 184 6.76 20.40 7.46
N ALA A 185 7.76 19.63 7.07
CA ALA A 185 8.19 18.43 7.79
C ALA A 185 8.72 18.73 9.20
N ASN A 186 9.28 19.93 9.44
CA ASN A 186 9.86 20.31 10.73
C ASN A 186 8.83 20.88 11.69
N SER A 187 7.92 21.75 11.19
CA SER A 187 6.97 22.48 12.05
C SER A 187 5.55 21.89 12.05
N GLY A 188 5.17 21.13 11.01
CA GLY A 188 3.81 20.67 10.80
C GLY A 188 2.86 21.75 10.29
N GLU A 189 3.38 22.94 9.94
CA GLU A 189 2.58 24.00 9.36
C GLU A 189 2.13 23.63 7.94
N GLN A 190 0.88 23.94 7.62
CA GLN A 190 0.32 23.70 6.29
C GLN A 190 0.95 24.63 5.26
N ARG A 191 1.67 24.09 4.29
CA ARG A 191 2.18 24.83 3.14
C ARG A 191 1.06 25.08 2.13
N TRP A 192 0.30 24.04 1.83
CA TRP A 192 -0.90 24.12 1.00
C TRP A 192 -1.82 22.92 1.25
N LYS A 193 -3.04 22.99 0.77
CA LYS A 193 -3.96 21.87 0.61
C LYS A 193 -4.68 21.95 -0.72
N PHE A 194 -5.02 20.80 -1.27
CA PHE A 194 -5.80 20.66 -2.51
C PHE A 194 -7.05 19.86 -2.21
N ALA A 195 -8.23 20.45 -2.50
CA ALA A 195 -9.52 19.79 -2.28
C ALA A 195 -9.88 18.94 -3.50
N THR A 196 -10.30 17.71 -3.26
CA THR A 196 -10.92 16.80 -4.22
C THR A 196 -12.43 16.72 -3.97
N GLY A 197 -13.15 15.95 -4.77
CA GLY A 197 -14.60 15.78 -4.61
C GLY A 197 -15.00 14.77 -3.54
N ASP A 198 -14.09 13.90 -3.07
CA ASP A 198 -14.36 12.89 -2.06
C ASP A 198 -13.07 12.48 -1.32
N VAL A 199 -13.14 11.46 -0.48
CA VAL A 199 -12.05 10.88 0.33
C VAL A 199 -10.77 10.65 -0.48
N VAL A 200 -9.61 10.93 0.11
CA VAL A 200 -8.28 10.70 -0.45
C VAL A 200 -7.52 9.70 0.44
N HIS A 201 -7.82 8.42 0.32
CA HIS A 201 -7.13 7.35 1.08
C HIS A 201 -6.02 6.65 0.28
N ALA A 202 -5.96 6.85 -1.06
CA ALA A 202 -4.77 6.50 -1.82
C ALA A 202 -3.54 7.25 -1.30
N SER A 203 -2.42 6.56 -1.18
CA SER A 203 -1.17 7.19 -0.77
C SER A 203 -0.55 7.95 -1.94
N PRO A 204 -0.13 9.22 -1.77
CA PRO A 204 0.44 10.01 -2.86
C PRO A 204 1.84 9.52 -3.21
N ALA A 205 2.14 9.39 -4.50
CA ALA A 205 3.50 9.25 -5.00
C ALA A 205 4.08 10.60 -5.44
N TYR A 206 5.39 10.74 -5.35
CA TYR A 206 6.10 11.93 -5.78
C TYR A 206 7.15 11.58 -6.84
N ALA A 207 7.15 12.34 -7.94
CA ALA A 207 8.21 12.29 -8.94
C ALA A 207 8.35 13.65 -9.61
N ASP A 208 9.57 14.10 -9.86
CA ASP A 208 9.91 15.27 -10.67
C ASP A 208 9.12 16.56 -10.34
N GLY A 209 8.92 16.82 -9.04
CA GLY A 209 8.19 18.01 -8.57
C GLY A 209 6.67 17.91 -8.69
N VAL A 210 6.13 16.71 -8.88
CA VAL A 210 4.69 16.45 -8.97
C VAL A 210 4.27 15.44 -7.94
N VAL A 211 3.15 15.69 -7.28
CA VAL A 211 2.44 14.74 -6.41
C VAL A 211 1.29 14.12 -7.18
N TYR A 212 1.27 12.80 -7.26
CA TYR A 212 0.25 12.02 -7.95
C TYR A 212 -0.63 11.29 -6.94
N VAL A 213 -1.94 11.43 -7.02
CA VAL A 213 -2.86 10.81 -6.06
C VAL A 213 -4.22 10.51 -6.67
N GLY A 214 -4.82 9.41 -6.25
CA GLY A 214 -6.20 9.05 -6.56
C GLY A 214 -7.16 9.53 -5.49
N SER A 215 -8.41 9.82 -5.88
CA SER A 215 -9.51 10.13 -4.97
C SER A 215 -10.71 9.22 -5.26
N TRP A 216 -11.57 9.06 -4.27
CA TRP A 216 -12.83 8.34 -4.41
C TRP A 216 -13.87 9.10 -5.26
N ASP A 217 -13.61 10.35 -5.63
CA ASP A 217 -14.42 11.13 -6.60
C ASP A 217 -14.26 10.66 -8.06
N SER A 218 -13.54 9.55 -8.28
CA SER A 218 -13.22 8.99 -9.59
C SER A 218 -12.20 9.77 -10.42
N TYR A 219 -11.53 10.76 -9.81
CA TYR A 219 -10.42 11.45 -10.45
C TYR A 219 -9.08 11.03 -9.88
N PHE A 220 -8.11 10.97 -10.76
CA PHE A 220 -6.71 10.86 -10.47
C PHE A 220 -6.03 12.19 -10.75
N TYR A 221 -5.27 12.72 -9.82
CA TYR A 221 -4.73 14.07 -9.86
C TYR A 221 -3.21 14.10 -9.92
N ALA A 222 -2.66 15.06 -10.68
CA ALA A 222 -1.25 15.48 -10.64
C ALA A 222 -1.20 16.91 -10.15
N ILE A 223 -0.55 17.13 -9.03
CA ILE A 223 -0.46 18.40 -8.32
C ILE A 223 0.97 18.88 -8.31
N ASP A 224 1.21 20.13 -8.65
CA ASP A 224 2.52 20.77 -8.51
C ASP A 224 2.92 20.79 -7.04
N ALA A 225 4.01 20.12 -6.72
CA ALA A 225 4.43 19.87 -5.34
C ALA A 225 4.79 21.17 -4.58
N ALA A 226 5.26 22.19 -5.28
CA ALA A 226 5.67 23.45 -4.65
C ALA A 226 4.48 24.37 -4.38
N SER A 227 3.53 24.43 -5.33
CA SER A 227 2.42 25.40 -5.27
C SER A 227 1.07 24.83 -4.87
N GLY A 228 0.89 23.50 -4.88
CA GLY A 228 -0.40 22.86 -4.66
C GLY A 228 -1.42 23.07 -5.79
N LYS A 229 -0.99 23.56 -6.95
CA LYS A 229 -1.87 23.75 -8.10
C LYS A 229 -1.98 22.48 -8.92
N GLU A 230 -3.20 22.19 -9.39
CA GLU A 230 -3.43 21.10 -10.33
C GLU A 230 -2.66 21.35 -11.64
N ARG A 231 -1.90 20.33 -12.07
CA ARG A 231 -1.28 20.30 -13.41
C ARG A 231 -2.21 19.65 -14.40
N TRP A 232 -2.80 18.53 -14.00
CA TRP A 232 -3.81 17.82 -14.77
C TRP A 232 -4.61 16.86 -13.86
N ARG A 233 -5.75 16.43 -14.34
CA ARG A 233 -6.52 15.34 -13.76
C ARG A 233 -6.96 14.37 -14.85
N PHE A 234 -7.14 13.11 -14.47
CA PHE A 234 -7.62 12.00 -15.29
C PHE A 234 -8.89 11.43 -14.66
N HIS A 235 -9.94 11.23 -15.45
CA HIS A 235 -11.18 10.64 -14.96
C HIS A 235 -11.18 9.13 -15.22
N GLY A 236 -11.32 8.32 -14.17
CA GLY A 236 -11.59 6.89 -14.26
C GLY A 236 -13.00 6.62 -14.75
N GLY A 237 -13.28 5.38 -15.06
CA GLY A 237 -14.61 4.95 -15.50
C GLY A 237 -15.51 4.49 -14.35
N GLU A 238 -16.64 3.95 -14.75
CA GLU A 238 -17.53 3.11 -13.93
C GLU A 238 -17.55 1.72 -14.55
N ASP A 239 -17.42 0.67 -13.75
CA ASP A 239 -17.52 -0.69 -14.27
C ASP A 239 -18.98 -0.97 -14.67
N PRO A 240 -19.27 -1.31 -15.94
CA PRO A 240 -20.63 -1.49 -16.42
C PRO A 240 -21.34 -2.72 -15.81
N LEU A 241 -20.60 -3.64 -15.20
CA LEU A 241 -21.13 -4.86 -14.60
C LEU A 241 -21.38 -4.70 -13.09
N ILE A 242 -20.52 -3.95 -12.41
CA ILE A 242 -20.55 -3.82 -10.94
C ILE A 242 -21.25 -2.54 -10.49
N HIS A 243 -21.66 -1.65 -11.29
CA HIS A 243 -22.29 -0.35 -11.02
C HIS A 243 -22.09 0.20 -9.58
N ASN A 244 -21.81 1.47 -9.41
CA ASN A 244 -21.48 2.14 -8.14
C ASN A 244 -20.15 1.71 -7.51
N GLN A 245 -19.28 1.08 -8.29
CA GLN A 245 -17.92 0.74 -7.91
C GLN A 245 -16.99 1.71 -8.61
N ILE A 246 -16.68 2.81 -7.95
CA ILE A 246 -15.93 3.94 -8.49
C ILE A 246 -14.75 4.28 -7.60
N GLY A 247 -13.83 5.11 -8.11
CA GLY A 247 -12.77 5.71 -7.32
C GLY A 247 -11.41 5.03 -7.43
N PHE A 248 -10.39 5.83 -7.21
CA PHE A 248 -9.00 5.39 -7.19
C PHE A 248 -8.55 5.10 -5.76
N GLN A 249 -8.69 3.86 -5.33
CA GLN A 249 -8.21 3.38 -4.03
C GLN A 249 -6.75 2.93 -4.11
N SER A 250 -6.31 2.45 -5.28
CA SER A 250 -4.92 2.06 -5.52
C SER A 250 -3.98 3.25 -5.39
N SER A 251 -2.88 3.09 -4.68
CA SER A 251 -1.82 4.09 -4.66
C SER A 251 -0.97 3.97 -5.92
N PRO A 252 -0.62 5.09 -6.57
CA PRO A 252 0.11 5.05 -7.83
C PRO A 252 1.57 4.62 -7.67
N SER A 253 2.14 4.08 -8.74
CA SER A 253 3.58 3.93 -8.94
C SER A 253 4.02 4.76 -10.14
N VAL A 254 5.14 5.47 -10.02
CA VAL A 254 5.67 6.32 -11.10
C VAL A 254 6.99 5.76 -11.58
N ALA A 255 7.09 5.45 -12.88
CA ALA A 255 8.31 4.93 -13.49
C ALA A 255 8.46 5.41 -14.93
N ASN A 256 9.65 5.89 -15.30
CA ASN A 256 9.99 6.27 -16.67
C ASN A 256 8.98 7.25 -17.32
N GLY A 257 8.50 8.24 -16.56
CA GLY A 257 7.53 9.24 -17.04
C GLY A 257 6.11 8.70 -17.23
N VAL A 258 5.78 7.55 -16.64
CA VAL A 258 4.45 6.94 -16.67
C VAL A 258 3.95 6.71 -15.23
N VAL A 259 2.71 7.09 -14.97
CA VAL A 259 1.98 6.76 -13.76
C VAL A 259 1.16 5.51 -14.01
N TYR A 260 1.32 4.52 -13.14
CA TYR A 260 0.52 3.30 -13.12
C TYR A 260 -0.38 3.31 -11.89
N THR A 261 -1.68 3.14 -12.06
CA THR A 261 -2.65 3.14 -10.96
C THR A 261 -3.85 2.25 -11.29
N GLY A 262 -4.31 1.53 -10.30
CA GLY A 262 -5.54 0.76 -10.40
C GLY A 262 -6.77 1.59 -10.01
N CYS A 263 -7.93 1.17 -10.49
CA CYS A 263 -9.21 1.78 -10.17
C CYS A 263 -10.26 0.70 -9.87
N ARG A 264 -11.29 1.06 -9.13
CA ARG A 264 -12.43 0.16 -8.86
C ARG A 264 -13.35 -0.03 -10.06
N ASP A 265 -13.14 0.69 -11.15
CA ASP A 265 -13.78 0.45 -12.45
C ASP A 265 -13.21 -0.77 -13.20
N SER A 266 -12.44 -1.61 -12.50
CA SER A 266 -11.79 -2.83 -13.02
C SER A 266 -10.60 -2.58 -13.96
N ASN A 267 -10.09 -1.35 -14.04
CA ASN A 267 -8.96 -1.05 -14.90
C ASN A 267 -7.66 -0.79 -14.11
N LEU A 268 -6.56 -1.26 -14.67
CA LEU A 268 -5.24 -0.71 -14.42
C LEU A 268 -4.93 0.29 -15.55
N TYR A 269 -4.57 1.50 -15.18
CA TYR A 269 -4.23 2.58 -16.11
C TYR A 269 -2.73 2.84 -16.14
N ALA A 270 -2.21 3.13 -17.34
CA ALA A 270 -0.92 3.79 -17.56
C ALA A 270 -1.18 5.17 -18.14
N ILE A 271 -0.76 6.19 -17.42
CA ILE A 271 -1.02 7.60 -17.72
C ILE A 271 0.32 8.28 -17.93
N ASP A 272 0.45 9.08 -18.98
CA ASP A 272 1.63 9.91 -19.21
C ASP A 272 1.77 10.94 -18.08
N ALA A 273 2.87 10.88 -17.36
CA ALA A 273 3.08 11.66 -16.14
C ALA A 273 3.11 13.18 -16.37
N ALA A 274 3.54 13.62 -17.56
CA ALA A 274 3.63 15.04 -17.90
C ALA A 274 2.29 15.63 -18.34
N THR A 275 1.48 14.86 -19.06
CA THR A 275 0.29 15.37 -19.77
C THR A 275 -1.04 14.88 -19.23
N GLY A 276 -1.06 13.83 -18.41
CA GLY A 276 -2.29 13.19 -17.92
C GLY A 276 -3.04 12.38 -19.00
N LYS A 277 -2.47 12.18 -20.18
CA LYS A 277 -3.09 11.39 -21.23
C LYS A 277 -2.90 9.90 -20.98
N GLU A 278 -3.98 9.13 -21.17
CA GLU A 278 -3.91 7.68 -21.14
C GLU A 278 -2.98 7.16 -22.24
N LYS A 279 -2.02 6.31 -21.85
CA LYS A 279 -1.17 5.55 -22.78
C LYS A 279 -1.82 4.22 -23.12
N TRP A 280 -2.32 3.53 -22.11
CA TRP A 280 -3.09 2.30 -22.23
C TRP A 280 -3.86 2.02 -20.95
N ARG A 281 -4.86 1.14 -21.04
CA ARG A 281 -5.54 0.53 -19.91
C ARG A 281 -5.62 -0.98 -20.10
N PHE A 282 -5.64 -1.70 -18.98
CA PHE A 282 -5.90 -3.13 -18.94
C PHE A 282 -7.16 -3.35 -18.12
N ASN A 283 -8.21 -3.94 -18.76
CA ASN A 283 -9.46 -4.23 -18.09
C ASN A 283 -9.44 -5.63 -17.48
N ASN A 284 -9.78 -5.75 -16.22
CA ASN A 284 -9.78 -7.00 -15.46
C ASN A 284 -11.19 -7.59 -15.27
N ASN A 285 -12.14 -7.29 -16.13
CA ASN A 285 -13.47 -7.90 -16.20
C ASN A 285 -14.17 -8.02 -14.82
N ALA A 286 -14.75 -6.91 -14.35
CA ALA A 286 -15.54 -6.85 -13.11
C ALA A 286 -14.77 -7.21 -11.82
N SER A 287 -13.48 -6.94 -11.76
CA SER A 287 -12.68 -7.10 -10.54
C SER A 287 -11.81 -5.88 -10.28
N TRP A 288 -11.87 -5.36 -9.08
CA TRP A 288 -11.15 -4.15 -8.70
C TRP A 288 -9.64 -4.33 -8.78
N VAL A 289 -8.96 -3.29 -9.22
CA VAL A 289 -7.52 -3.18 -9.16
C VAL A 289 -7.17 -2.18 -8.04
N ILE A 290 -7.06 -2.68 -6.82
CA ILE A 290 -6.78 -1.85 -5.64
C ILE A 290 -5.35 -1.99 -5.12
N THR A 291 -4.63 -3.04 -5.54
CA THR A 291 -3.20 -3.16 -5.23
C THR A 291 -2.41 -2.06 -5.93
N SER A 292 -1.41 -1.52 -5.24
CA SER A 292 -0.47 -0.58 -5.85
C SER A 292 0.50 -1.34 -6.76
N PRO A 293 0.65 -0.96 -8.04
CA PRO A 293 1.51 -1.70 -8.96
C PRO A 293 2.99 -1.61 -8.56
N ALA A 294 3.76 -2.65 -8.84
CA ALA A 294 5.22 -2.60 -8.83
C ALA A 294 5.73 -2.58 -10.28
N VAL A 295 6.74 -1.75 -10.56
CA VAL A 295 7.23 -1.56 -11.92
C VAL A 295 8.73 -1.79 -11.99
N THR A 296 9.14 -2.81 -12.72
CA THR A 296 10.57 -3.11 -12.93
C THR A 296 10.79 -3.88 -14.23
N GLN A 297 11.98 -3.76 -14.80
CA GLN A 297 12.41 -4.51 -16.00
C GLN A 297 11.40 -4.45 -17.18
N GLY A 298 10.76 -3.29 -17.38
CA GLY A 298 9.75 -3.11 -18.42
C GLY A 298 8.44 -3.86 -18.18
N LYS A 299 8.17 -4.28 -16.96
CA LYS A 299 6.96 -5.02 -16.55
C LYS A 299 6.23 -4.31 -15.41
N VAL A 300 4.89 -4.46 -15.37
CA VAL A 300 4.00 -3.99 -14.31
C VAL A 300 3.40 -5.21 -13.61
N PHE A 301 3.60 -5.30 -12.31
CA PHE A 301 3.12 -6.39 -11.46
C PHE A 301 2.00 -5.87 -10.58
N PHE A 302 0.86 -6.53 -10.57
CA PHE A 302 -0.28 -6.19 -9.72
C PHE A 302 -1.16 -7.41 -9.47
N ALA A 303 -2.10 -7.25 -8.56
CA ALA A 303 -3.08 -8.28 -8.27
C ALA A 303 -4.47 -7.66 -8.09
N THR A 304 -5.48 -8.50 -8.09
CA THR A 304 -6.88 -8.08 -8.16
C THR A 304 -7.69 -8.65 -6.99
N SER A 305 -8.82 -8.02 -6.72
CA SER A 305 -9.74 -8.47 -5.69
C SER A 305 -10.53 -9.72 -6.12
N ASP A 306 -11.74 -9.55 -6.64
CA ASP A 306 -12.73 -10.62 -6.79
C ASP A 306 -12.34 -11.74 -7.76
N SER A 307 -11.54 -11.42 -8.77
CA SER A 307 -11.01 -12.43 -9.70
C SER A 307 -9.85 -13.24 -9.15
N ALA A 308 -9.25 -12.79 -8.02
CA ALA A 308 -8.09 -13.44 -7.40
C ALA A 308 -6.95 -13.70 -8.41
N LEU A 309 -6.63 -12.71 -9.25
CA LEU A 309 -5.63 -12.85 -10.31
C LEU A 309 -4.37 -12.06 -9.99
N TYR A 310 -3.23 -12.71 -10.14
CA TYR A 310 -1.92 -12.09 -10.20
C TYR A 310 -1.55 -11.86 -11.66
N HIS A 311 -1.19 -10.63 -12.00
CA HIS A 311 -0.87 -10.19 -13.34
C HIS A 311 0.53 -9.63 -13.48
N VAL A 312 1.13 -9.90 -14.63
CA VAL A 312 2.32 -9.21 -15.12
C VAL A 312 2.02 -8.70 -16.53
N LEU A 313 2.12 -7.39 -16.72
CA LEU A 313 1.93 -6.77 -18.02
C LEU A 313 3.25 -6.21 -18.55
N ASP A 314 3.36 -6.10 -19.87
CA ASP A 314 4.38 -5.28 -20.52
C ASP A 314 4.10 -3.79 -20.24
N ALA A 315 5.05 -3.09 -19.66
CA ALA A 315 4.86 -1.73 -19.19
C ALA A 315 4.63 -0.71 -20.33
N ALA A 316 5.15 -0.99 -21.51
CA ALA A 316 5.02 -0.09 -22.66
C ALA A 316 3.66 -0.22 -23.36
N THR A 317 3.09 -1.42 -23.39
CA THR A 317 1.92 -1.74 -24.21
C THR A 317 0.67 -2.15 -23.42
N GLY A 318 0.79 -2.46 -22.13
CA GLY A 318 -0.30 -2.99 -21.29
C GLY A 318 -0.72 -4.42 -21.65
N LYS A 319 -0.01 -5.09 -22.56
CA LYS A 319 -0.33 -6.48 -22.93
C LYS A 319 0.04 -7.44 -21.80
N SER A 320 -0.82 -8.42 -21.57
CA SER A 320 -0.58 -9.48 -20.58
C SER A 320 0.63 -10.32 -20.99
N VAL A 321 1.61 -10.41 -20.08
CA VAL A 321 2.76 -11.31 -20.16
C VAL A 321 2.49 -12.56 -19.36
N LEU A 322 1.83 -12.40 -18.20
CA LEU A 322 1.48 -13.48 -17.29
C LEU A 322 0.16 -13.17 -16.61
N GLN A 323 -0.66 -14.19 -16.44
CA GLN A 323 -1.86 -14.16 -15.61
C GLN A 323 -1.95 -15.50 -14.88
N GLN A 324 -2.12 -15.44 -13.55
CA GLN A 324 -2.26 -16.62 -12.72
C GLN A 324 -3.42 -16.44 -11.73
N GLU A 325 -4.25 -17.47 -11.60
CA GLU A 325 -5.30 -17.54 -10.60
C GLU A 325 -4.69 -17.90 -9.24
N ASP A 326 -5.17 -17.23 -8.20
CA ASP A 326 -4.86 -17.51 -6.82
C ASP A 326 -6.06 -18.13 -6.08
N LYS A 327 -5.86 -18.48 -4.83
CA LYS A 327 -6.87 -19.15 -3.98
C LYS A 327 -7.88 -18.17 -3.39
N ALA A 328 -7.51 -16.89 -3.26
CA ALA A 328 -8.34 -15.85 -2.66
C ALA A 328 -7.92 -14.46 -3.14
N TYR A 329 -8.69 -13.46 -2.79
CA TYR A 329 -8.52 -12.06 -3.18
C TYR A 329 -7.17 -11.51 -2.71
N MET A 330 -6.61 -10.57 -3.47
CA MET A 330 -5.36 -9.91 -3.11
C MET A 330 -5.57 -8.39 -2.98
N PHE A 331 -5.29 -7.87 -1.79
CA PHE A 331 -5.33 -6.45 -1.46
C PHE A 331 -3.94 -5.91 -1.10
N SER A 332 -3.04 -6.80 -0.70
CA SER A 332 -1.62 -6.50 -0.48
C SER A 332 -0.94 -6.20 -1.81
N SER A 333 -0.12 -5.17 -1.84
CA SER A 333 0.61 -4.79 -3.05
C SER A 333 1.89 -5.60 -3.19
N PRO A 334 2.27 -6.04 -4.41
CA PRO A 334 3.46 -6.87 -4.63
C PRO A 334 4.75 -6.12 -4.24
N ALA A 335 5.62 -6.78 -3.50
CA ALA A 335 6.95 -6.31 -3.11
C ALA A 335 8.01 -7.14 -3.83
N ILE A 336 8.92 -6.50 -4.55
CA ILE A 336 9.93 -7.19 -5.37
C ILE A 336 11.32 -6.97 -4.78
N ALA A 337 12.05 -8.06 -4.52
CA ALA A 337 13.44 -8.01 -4.10
C ALA A 337 14.26 -9.06 -4.89
N GLY A 338 15.17 -8.59 -5.72
CA GLY A 338 15.90 -9.45 -6.64
C GLY A 338 15.01 -10.13 -7.66
N ASP A 339 14.91 -11.43 -7.60
CA ASP A 339 14.13 -12.29 -8.50
C ASP A 339 12.85 -12.86 -7.85
N VAL A 340 12.44 -12.33 -6.68
CA VAL A 340 11.26 -12.79 -5.95
C VAL A 340 10.24 -11.67 -5.76
N VAL A 341 8.96 -11.99 -6.00
CA VAL A 341 7.79 -11.17 -5.65
C VAL A 341 7.15 -11.74 -4.41
N TYR A 342 6.88 -10.90 -3.40
CA TYR A 342 6.11 -11.25 -2.21
C TYR A 342 4.78 -10.54 -2.24
N ILE A 343 3.70 -11.27 -1.92
CA ILE A 343 2.35 -10.73 -1.91
C ILE A 343 1.50 -11.40 -0.83
N GLY A 344 0.70 -10.60 -0.12
CA GLY A 344 -0.25 -11.09 0.85
C GLY A 344 -1.60 -11.42 0.22
N VAL A 345 -2.24 -12.47 0.70
CA VAL A 345 -3.54 -12.97 0.23
C VAL A 345 -4.56 -12.91 1.36
N THR A 346 -5.82 -12.67 1.05
CA THR A 346 -6.88 -12.49 2.05
C THR A 346 -7.26 -13.77 2.80
N ASN A 347 -6.81 -14.92 2.33
CA ASN A 347 -6.92 -16.18 3.09
C ASN A 347 -5.87 -16.34 4.20
N GLY A 348 -5.06 -15.30 4.44
CA GLY A 348 -3.99 -15.30 5.45
C GLY A 348 -2.69 -15.96 5.00
N THR A 349 -2.46 -16.02 3.69
CA THR A 349 -1.22 -16.55 3.12
C THR A 349 -0.31 -15.41 2.64
N LEU A 350 0.98 -15.44 2.96
CA LEU A 350 2.02 -14.72 2.24
C LEU A 350 2.61 -15.64 1.20
N GLU A 351 2.68 -15.20 -0.04
CA GLU A 351 3.28 -15.94 -1.14
C GLU A 351 4.58 -15.30 -1.61
N ALA A 352 5.56 -16.14 -1.94
CA ALA A 352 6.76 -15.77 -2.68
C ALA A 352 6.72 -16.42 -4.06
N ARG A 353 6.86 -15.61 -5.11
CA ARG A 353 6.79 -16.04 -6.50
C ARG A 353 8.04 -15.61 -7.26
N ASP A 354 8.45 -16.42 -8.21
CA ASP A 354 9.54 -16.08 -9.13
C ASP A 354 9.12 -14.93 -10.07
N VAL A 355 9.91 -13.87 -10.14
CA VAL A 355 9.61 -12.66 -10.96
C VAL A 355 9.46 -12.98 -12.44
N ALA A 356 10.26 -13.92 -12.97
CA ALA A 356 10.28 -14.21 -14.42
C ALA A 356 9.11 -15.09 -14.84
N SER A 357 8.82 -16.14 -14.07
CA SER A 357 7.84 -17.18 -14.40
C SER A 357 6.50 -17.03 -13.67
N GLY A 358 6.45 -16.24 -12.57
CA GLY A 358 5.30 -16.17 -11.66
C GLY A 358 5.10 -17.44 -10.81
N THR A 359 5.94 -18.46 -10.98
CA THR A 359 5.81 -19.73 -10.25
C THR A 359 5.87 -19.49 -8.74
N LEU A 360 4.95 -20.08 -7.99
CA LEU A 360 4.98 -20.10 -6.54
C LEU A 360 6.23 -20.86 -6.07
N LEU A 361 7.09 -20.18 -5.33
CA LEU A 361 8.29 -20.73 -4.72
C LEU A 361 7.99 -21.34 -3.36
N TRP A 362 7.32 -20.57 -2.52
CA TRP A 362 6.82 -21.00 -1.21
C TRP A 362 5.64 -20.14 -0.77
N ASP A 363 4.90 -20.63 0.20
CA ASP A 363 3.89 -19.86 0.92
C ASP A 363 4.05 -20.02 2.45
N PHE A 364 3.61 -18.98 3.17
CA PHE A 364 3.50 -18.99 4.62
C PHE A 364 2.05 -18.70 5.00
N GLN A 365 1.49 -19.41 5.97
CA GLN A 365 0.14 -19.23 6.46
C GLN A 365 0.15 -18.66 7.89
N THR A 366 -0.61 -17.58 8.13
CA THR A 366 -0.77 -17.01 9.47
C THR A 366 -1.40 -18.02 10.44
N GLU A 367 -1.16 -17.87 11.74
CA GLU A 367 -1.73 -18.77 12.73
C GLU A 367 -3.26 -18.72 12.76
N ALA A 368 -3.85 -17.51 12.62
CA ALA A 368 -5.30 -17.38 12.53
C ALA A 368 -5.87 -18.10 11.29
N SER A 369 -5.20 -18.04 10.15
CA SER A 369 -5.60 -18.77 8.95
C SER A 369 -5.61 -20.29 9.18
N LYS A 370 -4.59 -20.83 9.83
CA LYS A 370 -4.53 -22.26 10.19
C LYS A 370 -5.67 -22.68 11.13
N GLN A 371 -5.94 -21.87 12.16
CA GLN A 371 -7.00 -22.11 13.14
C GLN A 371 -8.41 -22.00 12.54
N ASN A 372 -8.60 -21.18 11.51
CA ASN A 372 -9.88 -20.96 10.82
C ASN A 372 -10.07 -21.85 9.57
N ALA A 373 -9.12 -22.74 9.29
CA ALA A 373 -9.27 -23.75 8.25
C ALA A 373 -10.48 -24.64 8.53
N GLY A 374 -11.35 -24.83 7.52
CA GLY A 374 -12.59 -25.58 7.65
C GLY A 374 -13.78 -24.76 8.20
N TRP A 375 -13.56 -23.51 8.62
CA TRP A 375 -14.65 -22.61 9.02
C TRP A 375 -15.12 -21.72 7.85
N VAL A 376 -14.27 -20.82 7.34
CA VAL A 376 -14.57 -20.00 6.15
C VAL A 376 -13.68 -20.33 4.96
N LEU A 377 -12.68 -21.16 5.17
CA LEU A 377 -11.79 -21.66 4.13
C LEU A 377 -12.06 -23.14 3.88
N THR A 378 -11.96 -23.54 2.63
CA THR A 378 -11.93 -24.95 2.20
C THR A 378 -10.56 -25.57 2.54
N ALA A 379 -10.43 -26.88 2.36
CA ALA A 379 -9.16 -27.59 2.60
C ALA A 379 -8.01 -27.10 1.69
N ASP A 380 -8.33 -26.62 0.48
CA ASP A 380 -7.38 -26.01 -0.45
C ASP A 380 -7.18 -24.50 -0.24
N ARG A 381 -7.70 -23.97 0.87
CA ARG A 381 -7.56 -22.57 1.32
C ARG A 381 -8.30 -21.54 0.43
N LYS A 382 -9.29 -21.94 -0.34
CA LYS A 382 -10.23 -21.02 -1.00
C LYS A 382 -11.31 -20.58 -0.03
N PHE A 383 -11.92 -19.42 -0.27
CA PHE A 383 -13.11 -19.05 0.49
C PHE A 383 -14.27 -19.99 0.21
N ASN A 384 -14.86 -20.53 1.26
CA ASN A 384 -16.13 -21.26 1.15
C ASN A 384 -17.27 -20.25 1.15
N ASN A 385 -17.76 -19.90 -0.04
CA ASN A 385 -18.78 -18.88 -0.22
C ASN A 385 -20.06 -19.18 0.57
N SER A 386 -20.46 -20.46 0.74
CA SER A 386 -21.63 -20.84 1.51
C SER A 386 -21.46 -20.57 3.02
N LEU A 387 -20.23 -20.60 3.51
CA LEU A 387 -19.89 -20.27 4.90
C LEU A 387 -19.56 -18.79 5.07
N LEU A 388 -18.99 -18.16 4.04
CA LEU A 388 -18.67 -16.74 4.05
C LEU A 388 -19.95 -15.90 4.09
N PHE A 389 -20.96 -16.25 3.27
CA PHE A 389 -22.24 -15.54 3.12
C PHE A 389 -23.41 -16.22 3.84
N ARG A 390 -23.22 -16.69 5.06
CA ARG A 390 -24.15 -17.54 5.82
C ARG A 390 -25.52 -16.95 6.13
N SER A 391 -25.74 -15.67 6.04
CA SER A 391 -27.01 -15.09 6.48
C SER A 391 -27.99 -14.95 5.35
N GLY A 392 -29.17 -15.51 5.58
CA GLY A 392 -30.26 -15.48 4.63
C GLY A 392 -30.79 -14.10 4.28
N SER A 393 -31.29 -14.00 3.10
CA SER A 393 -32.38 -13.17 2.56
C SER A 393 -32.25 -11.66 2.45
N GLN A 394 -31.25 -10.93 2.95
CA GLN A 394 -31.07 -9.51 2.61
C GLN A 394 -29.59 -9.16 2.46
N TRP A 395 -29.23 -8.57 1.35
CA TRP A 395 -27.84 -8.30 0.90
C TRP A 395 -26.97 -7.45 1.82
N GLN A 396 -27.54 -6.79 2.80
CA GLN A 396 -26.84 -5.84 3.66
C GLN A 396 -26.04 -6.50 4.77
N GLY A 397 -26.65 -7.28 5.62
CA GLY A 397 -25.99 -8.01 6.69
C GLY A 397 -24.96 -9.00 6.15
N PRO A 398 -25.28 -9.80 5.11
CA PRO A 398 -24.36 -10.79 4.56
C PRO A 398 -23.04 -10.22 4.04
N ALA A 399 -23.04 -9.07 3.37
CA ALA A 399 -21.81 -8.49 2.82
C ALA A 399 -20.85 -7.99 3.92
N ILE A 400 -21.37 -7.27 4.92
CA ILE A 400 -20.58 -6.82 6.07
C ILE A 400 -20.08 -8.02 6.88
N ASP A 401 -20.96 -9.00 7.15
CA ASP A 401 -20.58 -10.20 7.89
C ASP A 401 -19.55 -11.04 7.13
N ALA A 402 -19.68 -11.16 5.80
CA ALA A 402 -18.71 -11.84 4.96
C ALA A 402 -17.35 -11.15 5.01
N THR A 403 -17.32 -9.82 4.89
CA THR A 403 -16.09 -9.03 5.03
C THR A 403 -15.47 -9.22 6.41
N ASN A 404 -16.26 -9.15 7.48
CA ASN A 404 -15.78 -9.36 8.85
C ASN A 404 -15.23 -10.79 9.05
N ARG A 405 -15.85 -11.81 8.45
CA ARG A 405 -15.33 -13.18 8.49
C ARG A 405 -14.03 -13.32 7.71
N MET A 406 -13.96 -12.72 6.53
CA MET A 406 -12.73 -12.68 5.73
C MET A 406 -11.59 -12.00 6.52
N LEU A 407 -11.84 -10.87 7.18
CA LEU A 407 -10.85 -10.18 7.99
C LEU A 407 -10.36 -11.03 9.18
N ARG A 408 -11.23 -11.85 9.77
CA ARG A 408 -10.89 -12.69 10.93
C ARG A 408 -10.04 -13.93 10.63
N VAL A 409 -9.92 -14.35 9.37
CA VAL A 409 -9.04 -15.48 9.02
C VAL A 409 -7.55 -15.12 9.03
N GLY A 410 -7.18 -13.95 9.48
CA GLY A 410 -5.80 -13.50 9.49
C GLY A 410 -5.34 -13.03 8.11
N SER A 411 -6.25 -12.48 7.31
CA SER A 411 -5.99 -11.90 5.99
C SER A 411 -4.80 -10.96 6.02
N ILE A 412 -4.02 -10.93 4.92
CA ILE A 412 -2.86 -10.06 4.80
C ILE A 412 -3.19 -8.93 3.84
N PHE A 413 -3.43 -7.73 4.40
CA PHE A 413 -3.66 -6.49 3.65
C PHE A 413 -2.41 -5.61 3.60
N SER A 414 -1.54 -5.76 4.58
CA SER A 414 -0.23 -5.12 4.63
C SER A 414 0.60 -5.49 3.40
N SER A 415 1.24 -4.52 2.76
CA SER A 415 2.21 -4.80 1.70
C SER A 415 3.54 -5.20 2.33
N PRO A 416 4.20 -6.27 1.84
CA PRO A 416 5.45 -6.73 2.44
C PRO A 416 6.59 -5.71 2.29
N LEU A 417 7.44 -5.65 3.30
CA LEU A 417 8.75 -5.00 3.28
C LEU A 417 9.82 -6.07 3.16
N VAL A 418 10.80 -5.88 2.31
CA VAL A 418 11.97 -6.78 2.22
C VAL A 418 13.23 -6.03 2.62
N ALA A 419 13.87 -6.45 3.70
CA ALA A 419 15.09 -5.81 4.18
C ALA A 419 16.04 -6.83 4.82
N GLY A 420 17.33 -6.76 4.49
CA GLY A 420 18.36 -7.62 5.08
C GLY A 420 18.13 -9.12 4.90
N GLY A 421 17.49 -9.54 3.82
CA GLY A 421 17.16 -10.94 3.55
C GLY A 421 15.91 -11.46 4.30
N VAL A 422 15.16 -10.57 4.94
CA VAL A 422 13.94 -10.90 5.71
C VAL A 422 12.75 -10.20 5.09
N VAL A 423 11.60 -10.88 5.05
CA VAL A 423 10.30 -10.31 4.66
C VAL A 423 9.50 -10.00 5.91
N TYR A 424 9.03 -8.74 6.02
CA TYR A 424 8.19 -8.28 7.12
C TYR A 424 6.80 -7.93 6.60
N PHE A 425 5.74 -8.31 7.29
CA PHE A 425 4.37 -7.97 6.93
C PHE A 425 3.43 -8.05 8.15
N GLY A 426 2.37 -7.25 8.11
CA GLY A 426 1.30 -7.29 9.11
C GLY A 426 0.18 -8.25 8.72
N GLY A 427 -0.39 -8.95 9.68
CA GLY A 427 -1.59 -9.76 9.53
C GLY A 427 -2.80 -9.15 10.24
N ASN A 428 -3.99 -9.44 9.73
CA ASN A 428 -5.24 -9.06 10.40
C ASN A 428 -5.49 -9.86 11.68
N ASP A 429 -4.65 -10.84 11.98
CA ASP A 429 -4.59 -11.53 13.27
C ASP A 429 -3.86 -10.74 14.37
N GLY A 430 -3.41 -9.53 14.04
CA GLY A 430 -2.72 -8.64 14.97
C GLY A 430 -1.24 -8.93 15.13
N ASN A 431 -0.65 -9.77 14.30
CA ASN A 431 0.77 -10.07 14.34
C ASN A 431 1.54 -9.38 13.22
N LEU A 432 2.69 -8.81 13.56
CA LEU A 432 3.74 -8.50 12.60
C LEU A 432 4.67 -9.73 12.51
N TYR A 433 4.90 -10.20 11.31
CA TYR A 433 5.74 -11.37 11.03
C TYR A 433 7.06 -10.95 10.39
N ALA A 434 8.13 -11.66 10.71
CA ALA A 434 9.43 -11.63 10.03
C ALA A 434 9.77 -13.04 9.54
N ILE A 435 9.97 -13.19 8.23
CA ILE A 435 10.23 -14.47 7.55
C ILE A 435 11.62 -14.45 6.94
N GLU A 436 12.41 -15.50 7.17
CA GLU A 436 13.72 -15.72 6.55
C GLU A 436 13.84 -17.12 5.95
#